data_bc736d76fa47b220d641d11014015142
#
_entry.id   bc736d76fa47b220d641d11014015142
#
_cell.length_a   1.000
_cell.length_b   1.000
_cell.length_c   1.000
_cell.angle_alpha   90.00
_cell.angle_beta   90.00
_cell.angle_gamma   90.00
#
_symmetry.space_group_name_H-M   'P 1'
#
loop_
_entity.id
_entity.type
_entity.pdbx_description
1 polymer ?
#
loop_
_entity_poly.entity_id
_entity_poly.type
_entity_poly.pdbx_seq_one_letter_code
_entity_poly.pdbx_strand_id
1 'polypeptide(L)'
;MSTVYRNMKDMPVPSFAYPNRHDGSVYVLVVDSDGKKHRKTIGALTVSEVGKEQMVPNRYFKDVYQDLWNQQYPNHKIPSHEMSIGMYALTLSICTSNGLYANLKDIYGPVYANSILDYAMFSIMHRSDVTQIYETTMRKEVLFANRLYSDSWYSKFFSKQLSEDQHHLLRIRWVEHLVENGLKSVWIGIDGSNNDCEARKSFLAKFGFPKSHNKNKTVVGYMYAVDALTGRPVTYFVYDGSVPDCQAFQKMATFLGGFKIEIEGVILDRGFAVEEVFRTISENNWKYVMMLPSDVKGHTQMMEQYSETIRWKSEHMLD
;
A
#
# COMPACT_ATOMS: atom_id res chain seq x y z
N MET A 1 18.75 -5.57 12.41
CA MET A 1 19.01 -5.69 13.88
C MET A 1 18.16 -6.82 14.40
N SER A 2 18.75 -7.79 15.12
CA SER A 2 17.99 -8.88 15.73
C SER A 2 17.08 -8.31 16.80
N THR A 3 15.81 -8.72 16.81
CA THR A 3 14.84 -8.27 17.83
C THR A 3 15.33 -8.74 19.19
N VAL A 4 15.80 -7.81 20.01
CA VAL A 4 16.15 -8.08 21.42
C VAL A 4 14.83 -8.25 22.17
N TYR A 5 14.69 -9.34 22.90
CA TYR A 5 13.52 -9.56 23.77
C TYR A 5 13.60 -8.61 24.99
N ARG A 6 13.10 -7.40 24.85
CA ARG A 6 13.23 -6.29 25.82
C ARG A 6 12.70 -6.55 27.24
N ASN A 7 11.98 -7.64 27.47
CA ASN A 7 11.37 -7.97 28.76
C ASN A 7 11.95 -9.25 29.37
N MET A 8 13.10 -9.72 28.91
CA MET A 8 13.73 -10.91 29.48
C MET A 8 14.75 -10.53 30.55
N LYS A 9 14.82 -11.34 31.61
CA LYS A 9 15.90 -11.22 32.59
C LYS A 9 17.22 -11.54 31.93
N ASP A 10 18.26 -10.79 32.32
CA ASP A 10 19.61 -11.03 31.87
C ASP A 10 20.07 -12.41 32.32
N MET A 11 20.87 -13.06 31.50
CA MET A 11 21.49 -14.35 31.86
C MET A 11 23.02 -14.22 31.80
N PRO A 12 23.77 -15.06 32.56
CA PRO A 12 25.22 -15.10 32.41
C PRO A 12 25.63 -15.36 30.97
N VAL A 13 26.68 -14.71 30.49
CA VAL A 13 27.25 -15.00 29.19
C VAL A 13 27.73 -16.46 29.18
N PRO A 14 27.28 -17.33 28.26
CA PRO A 14 27.72 -18.72 28.18
C PRO A 14 29.23 -18.81 27.95
N SER A 15 29.90 -19.83 28.54
CA SER A 15 31.35 -20.00 28.48
C SER A 15 31.88 -20.19 27.03
N PHE A 16 31.04 -20.64 26.12
CA PHE A 16 31.39 -20.81 24.70
C PHE A 16 31.17 -19.57 23.85
N ALA A 17 30.61 -18.48 24.43
CA ALA A 17 30.28 -17.23 23.74
C ALA A 17 31.31 -16.14 24.05
N TYR A 18 31.42 -15.20 23.13
CA TYR A 18 32.38 -14.12 23.20
C TYR A 18 31.67 -12.78 23.35
N PRO A 19 31.84 -12.05 24.46
CA PRO A 19 31.32 -10.70 24.62
C PRO A 19 32.15 -9.73 23.78
N ASN A 20 31.50 -8.89 22.97
CA ASN A 20 32.13 -7.79 22.28
C ASN A 20 31.73 -6.48 22.97
N ARG A 21 32.65 -5.90 23.71
CA ARG A 21 32.43 -4.67 24.49
C ARG A 21 32.37 -3.42 23.61
N HIS A 22 32.88 -3.52 22.36
CA HIS A 22 32.90 -2.37 21.43
C HIS A 22 31.52 -2.10 20.83
N ASP A 23 30.80 -3.14 20.43
CA ASP A 23 29.47 -3.02 19.82
C ASP A 23 28.32 -3.49 20.71
N GLY A 24 28.61 -3.90 21.95
CA GLY A 24 27.61 -4.36 22.89
C GLY A 24 26.93 -5.67 22.53
N SER A 25 27.56 -6.52 21.71
CA SER A 25 27.00 -7.81 21.31
C SER A 25 27.66 -8.99 22.02
N VAL A 26 26.94 -10.11 22.11
CA VAL A 26 27.49 -11.42 22.45
C VAL A 26 27.32 -12.32 21.23
N TYR A 27 28.42 -12.97 20.82
CA TYR A 27 28.43 -13.80 19.61
C TYR A 27 29.10 -15.16 19.85
N VAL A 28 28.84 -16.08 18.92
CA VAL A 28 29.50 -17.37 18.80
C VAL A 28 30.17 -17.48 17.44
N LEU A 29 31.17 -18.39 17.32
CA LEU A 29 31.74 -18.74 16.04
C LEU A 29 31.03 -19.97 15.49
N VAL A 30 30.39 -19.83 14.33
CA VAL A 30 29.72 -20.89 13.61
C VAL A 30 30.55 -21.23 12.38
N VAL A 31 30.73 -22.52 12.10
CA VAL A 31 31.42 -23.01 10.89
C VAL A 31 30.37 -23.31 9.84
N ASP A 32 30.52 -22.75 8.65
CA ASP A 32 29.63 -23.05 7.51
C ASP A 32 30.03 -24.38 6.81
N SER A 33 29.26 -24.75 5.77
CA SER A 33 29.52 -25.94 4.96
C SER A 33 30.90 -25.97 4.30
N ASP A 34 31.50 -24.80 4.10
CA ASP A 34 32.82 -24.64 3.44
C ASP A 34 33.98 -24.58 4.44
N GLY A 35 33.68 -24.82 5.73
CA GLY A 35 34.66 -24.80 6.82
C GLY A 35 35.08 -23.41 7.29
N LYS A 36 34.46 -22.34 6.81
CA LYS A 36 34.74 -20.97 7.21
C LYS A 36 34.03 -20.60 8.51
N LYS A 37 34.75 -19.93 9.40
CA LYS A 37 34.20 -19.43 10.66
C LYS A 37 33.53 -18.07 10.51
N HIS A 38 32.28 -17.96 10.91
CA HIS A 38 31.51 -16.73 10.93
C HIS A 38 31.07 -16.36 12.34
N ARG A 39 31.00 -15.07 12.63
CA ARG A 39 30.42 -14.58 13.87
C ARG A 39 28.92 -14.60 13.78
N LYS A 40 28.21 -15.21 14.73
CA LYS A 40 26.77 -15.20 14.85
C LYS A 40 26.38 -14.59 16.17
N THR A 41 25.70 -13.44 16.17
CA THR A 41 25.23 -12.76 17.37
C THR A 41 24.11 -13.57 18.04
N ILE A 42 24.27 -13.84 19.34
CA ILE A 42 23.34 -14.61 20.15
C ILE A 42 22.62 -13.75 21.20
N GLY A 43 23.07 -12.53 21.46
CA GLY A 43 22.44 -11.61 22.40
C GLY A 43 23.08 -10.23 22.44
N ALA A 44 22.55 -9.38 23.30
CA ALA A 44 23.11 -8.09 23.63
C ALA A 44 23.85 -8.19 24.97
N LEU A 45 25.03 -7.62 25.07
CA LEU A 45 25.83 -7.57 26.29
C LEU A 45 25.21 -6.58 27.28
N THR A 46 25.09 -7.01 28.54
CA THR A 46 24.67 -6.19 29.66
C THR A 46 25.63 -6.38 30.82
N VAL A 47 25.52 -5.54 31.85
CA VAL A 47 26.31 -5.65 33.07
C VAL A 47 25.35 -5.65 34.25
N SER A 48 25.52 -6.64 35.14
CA SER A 48 24.72 -6.72 36.36
C SER A 48 25.09 -5.61 37.35
N GLU A 49 24.26 -5.39 38.36
CA GLU A 49 24.51 -4.42 39.43
C GLU A 49 25.84 -4.68 40.19
N VAL A 50 26.32 -5.91 40.19
CA VAL A 50 27.61 -6.30 40.80
C VAL A 50 28.77 -6.33 39.79
N GLY A 51 28.59 -5.71 38.60
CA GLY A 51 29.65 -5.56 37.59
C GLY A 51 29.97 -6.83 36.78
N LYS A 52 29.18 -7.90 36.86
CA LYS A 52 29.38 -9.12 36.06
C LYS A 52 28.73 -8.98 34.67
N GLU A 53 29.44 -9.42 33.65
CA GLU A 53 28.94 -9.47 32.29
C GLU A 53 27.77 -10.48 32.18
N GLN A 54 26.70 -10.01 31.61
CA GLN A 54 25.49 -10.76 31.36
C GLN A 54 25.06 -10.54 29.90
N MET A 55 24.08 -11.28 29.41
CA MET A 55 23.49 -11.01 28.11
C MET A 55 21.97 -11.09 28.16
N VAL A 56 21.33 -10.29 27.32
CA VAL A 56 19.94 -10.48 26.92
C VAL A 56 19.96 -11.33 25.66
N PRO A 57 19.49 -12.59 25.70
CA PRO A 57 19.56 -13.50 24.57
C PRO A 57 18.62 -13.04 23.42
N ASN A 58 18.98 -13.38 22.21
CA ASN A 58 18.13 -13.13 21.04
C ASN A 58 17.40 -14.40 20.58
N ARG A 59 16.59 -14.29 19.53
CA ARG A 59 15.85 -15.42 18.97
C ARG A 59 16.74 -16.56 18.52
N TYR A 60 17.89 -16.25 17.89
CA TYR A 60 18.83 -17.27 17.44
C TYR A 60 19.36 -18.12 18.62
N PHE A 61 19.68 -17.49 19.76
CA PHE A 61 20.06 -18.23 20.96
C PHE A 61 18.96 -19.19 21.42
N LYS A 62 17.72 -18.73 21.46
CA LYS A 62 16.58 -19.56 21.83
C LYS A 62 16.38 -20.75 20.88
N ASP A 63 16.48 -20.49 19.57
CA ASP A 63 16.18 -21.52 18.55
C ASP A 63 17.30 -22.57 18.47
N VAL A 64 18.56 -22.21 18.72
CA VAL A 64 19.72 -23.09 18.58
C VAL A 64 20.16 -23.72 19.90
N TYR A 65 20.04 -22.99 21.03
CA TYR A 65 20.49 -23.43 22.34
C TYR A 65 19.30 -23.67 23.28
N GLN A 66 18.32 -24.46 22.84
CA GLN A 66 17.04 -24.67 23.51
C GLN A 66 17.20 -25.21 24.93
N ASP A 67 18.16 -26.11 25.18
CA ASP A 67 18.38 -26.69 26.50
C ASP A 67 18.85 -25.62 27.52
N LEU A 68 19.79 -24.79 27.11
CA LEU A 68 20.27 -23.67 27.94
C LEU A 68 19.17 -22.64 28.16
N TRP A 69 18.39 -22.37 27.12
CA TRP A 69 17.23 -21.50 27.23
C TRP A 69 16.22 -22.03 28.25
N ASN A 70 15.82 -23.28 28.14
CA ASN A 70 14.84 -23.90 29.03
C ASN A 70 15.34 -23.99 30.46
N GLN A 71 16.65 -24.21 30.66
CA GLN A 71 17.30 -24.22 31.99
C GLN A 71 17.26 -22.84 32.63
N GLN A 72 17.55 -21.79 31.88
CA GLN A 72 17.58 -20.43 32.39
C GLN A 72 16.17 -19.82 32.55
N TYR A 73 15.23 -20.23 31.74
CA TYR A 73 13.86 -19.70 31.69
C TYR A 73 12.80 -20.82 31.82
N PRO A 74 12.80 -21.64 32.87
CA PRO A 74 11.96 -22.84 32.97
C PRO A 74 10.46 -22.55 33.01
N ASN A 75 10.08 -21.34 33.43
CA ASN A 75 8.69 -20.91 33.53
C ASN A 75 8.32 -19.88 32.44
N HIS A 76 9.17 -19.74 31.46
CA HIS A 76 8.86 -18.83 30.37
C HIS A 76 7.78 -19.45 29.49
N LYS A 77 6.52 -19.33 29.92
CA LYS A 77 5.39 -19.47 28.99
C LYS A 77 5.67 -18.47 27.89
N ILE A 78 5.85 -18.96 26.67
CA ILE A 78 5.76 -18.11 25.49
C ILE A 78 4.46 -17.34 25.71
N PRO A 79 4.48 -16.01 25.87
CA PRO A 79 3.24 -15.28 25.96
C PRO A 79 2.47 -15.69 24.73
N SER A 80 1.30 -16.30 24.92
CA SER A 80 0.38 -16.57 23.83
C SER A 80 0.04 -15.19 23.23
N HIS A 81 0.71 -14.83 22.16
CA HIS A 81 0.37 -13.63 21.44
C HIS A 81 -0.91 -13.95 20.69
N GLU A 82 -2.02 -13.46 21.21
CA GLU A 82 -3.22 -13.37 20.42
C GLU A 82 -2.92 -12.47 19.22
N MET A 83 -3.03 -13.05 18.02
CA MET A 83 -2.86 -12.33 16.77
C MET A 83 -4.22 -12.18 16.10
N SER A 84 -4.52 -10.99 15.65
CA SER A 84 -5.70 -10.73 14.84
C SER A 84 -5.48 -11.28 13.42
N ILE A 85 -6.39 -12.13 12.95
CA ILE A 85 -6.31 -12.77 11.63
C ILE A 85 -7.34 -12.22 10.63
N GLY A 86 -8.32 -11.44 11.09
CA GLY A 86 -9.48 -11.07 10.28
C GLY A 86 -9.11 -10.35 8.98
N MET A 87 -8.33 -9.29 9.06
CA MET A 87 -7.90 -8.54 7.88
C MET A 87 -6.98 -9.34 6.97
N TYR A 88 -6.07 -10.14 7.52
CA TYR A 88 -5.24 -11.04 6.73
C TYR A 88 -6.10 -12.01 5.91
N ALA A 89 -7.06 -12.69 6.54
CA ALA A 89 -7.93 -13.66 5.87
C ALA A 89 -8.79 -13.00 4.78
N LEU A 90 -9.35 -11.83 5.07
CA LEU A 90 -10.15 -11.06 4.10
C LEU A 90 -9.29 -10.62 2.90
N THR A 91 -8.14 -10.02 3.15
CA THR A 91 -7.22 -9.56 2.10
C THR A 91 -6.72 -10.73 1.26
N LEU A 92 -6.34 -11.85 1.89
CA LEU A 92 -5.92 -13.05 1.19
C LEU A 92 -7.03 -13.58 0.28
N SER A 93 -8.26 -13.68 0.79
CA SER A 93 -9.43 -14.15 0.02
C SER A 93 -9.68 -13.25 -1.19
N ILE A 94 -9.79 -11.94 -1.00
CA ILE A 94 -10.06 -10.98 -2.07
C ILE A 94 -8.93 -10.99 -3.11
N CYS A 95 -7.68 -10.83 -2.67
CA CYS A 95 -6.55 -10.71 -3.60
C CYS A 95 -6.23 -12.01 -4.34
N THR A 96 -6.57 -13.17 -3.76
CA THR A 96 -6.43 -14.47 -4.43
C THR A 96 -7.56 -14.70 -5.44
N SER A 97 -8.82 -14.43 -5.04
CA SER A 97 -9.98 -14.67 -5.90
C SER A 97 -10.01 -13.79 -7.15
N ASN A 98 -9.46 -12.57 -7.06
CA ASN A 98 -9.40 -11.63 -8.19
C ASN A 98 -8.04 -11.63 -8.93
N GLY A 99 -7.10 -12.51 -8.57
CA GLY A 99 -5.80 -12.65 -9.23
C GLY A 99 -4.75 -11.58 -8.87
N LEU A 100 -5.08 -10.59 -8.04
CA LEU A 100 -4.15 -9.51 -7.70
C LEU A 100 -2.89 -10.03 -7.00
N TYR A 101 -3.03 -11.01 -6.10
CA TYR A 101 -1.89 -11.56 -5.37
C TYR A 101 -0.90 -12.28 -6.30
N ALA A 102 -1.38 -12.99 -7.32
CA ALA A 102 -0.53 -13.61 -8.33
C ALA A 102 0.23 -12.53 -9.12
N ASN A 103 -0.46 -11.53 -9.65
CA ASN A 103 0.15 -10.42 -10.39
C ASN A 103 1.21 -9.67 -9.56
N LEU A 104 0.94 -9.40 -8.29
CA LEU A 104 1.92 -8.77 -7.41
C LEU A 104 3.18 -9.65 -7.23
N LYS A 105 3.02 -10.96 -7.06
CA LYS A 105 4.17 -11.88 -6.92
C LYS A 105 5.01 -11.96 -8.19
N ASP A 106 4.38 -11.98 -9.35
CA ASP A 106 5.08 -12.05 -10.63
C ASP A 106 5.90 -10.78 -10.91
N ILE A 107 5.37 -9.62 -10.54
CA ILE A 107 6.01 -8.33 -10.84
C ILE A 107 7.06 -7.94 -9.79
N TYR A 108 6.75 -8.11 -8.50
CA TYR A 108 7.59 -7.63 -7.41
C TYR A 108 8.35 -8.75 -6.70
N GLY A 109 8.05 -10.01 -7.00
CA GLY A 109 8.52 -11.16 -6.24
C GLY A 109 7.76 -11.34 -4.92
N PRO A 110 7.81 -12.57 -4.33
CA PRO A 110 6.96 -12.91 -3.18
C PRO A 110 7.22 -12.06 -1.94
N VAL A 111 8.46 -11.66 -1.69
CA VAL A 111 8.82 -10.87 -0.50
C VAL A 111 8.20 -9.48 -0.56
N TYR A 112 8.31 -8.82 -1.71
CA TYR A 112 7.78 -7.45 -1.89
C TYR A 112 6.26 -7.46 -2.05
N ALA A 113 5.70 -8.45 -2.75
CA ALA A 113 4.25 -8.62 -2.85
C ALA A 113 3.60 -8.75 -1.46
N ASN A 114 4.17 -9.58 -0.60
CA ASN A 114 3.71 -9.74 0.77
C ASN A 114 3.78 -8.43 1.57
N SER A 115 4.88 -7.69 1.42
CA SER A 115 5.05 -6.40 2.11
C SER A 115 4.09 -5.32 1.60
N ILE A 116 3.78 -5.32 0.30
CA ILE A 116 2.77 -4.44 -0.30
C ILE A 116 1.39 -4.73 0.29
N LEU A 117 1.01 -6.02 0.40
CA LEU A 117 -0.28 -6.41 0.98
C LEU A 117 -0.37 -6.06 2.47
N ASP A 118 0.71 -6.27 3.23
CA ASP A 118 0.76 -5.88 4.65
C ASP A 118 0.56 -4.38 4.83
N TYR A 119 1.18 -3.57 3.96
CA TYR A 119 1.01 -2.13 4.01
C TYR A 119 -0.37 -1.68 3.55
N ALA A 120 -0.95 -2.35 2.55
CA ALA A 120 -2.32 -2.10 2.11
C ALA A 120 -3.33 -2.42 3.23
N MET A 121 -3.17 -3.55 3.94
CA MET A 121 -3.97 -3.86 5.13
C MET A 121 -3.88 -2.75 6.18
N PHE A 122 -2.66 -2.32 6.50
CA PHE A 122 -2.44 -1.21 7.43
C PHE A 122 -3.21 0.05 7.01
N SER A 123 -3.06 0.46 5.75
CA SER A 123 -3.70 1.67 5.23
C SER A 123 -5.23 1.60 5.30
N ILE A 124 -5.80 0.43 5.01
CA ILE A 124 -7.26 0.22 5.07
C ILE A 124 -7.74 0.25 6.53
N MET A 125 -7.09 -0.47 7.43
CA MET A 125 -7.49 -0.60 8.84
C MET A 125 -7.42 0.73 9.59
N HIS A 126 -6.36 1.48 9.35
CA HIS A 126 -6.07 2.70 10.10
C HIS A 126 -6.43 3.99 9.35
N ARG A 127 -6.90 3.87 8.10
CA ARG A 127 -7.19 5.02 7.22
C ARG A 127 -6.02 6.00 7.18
N SER A 128 -4.80 5.44 7.13
CA SER A 128 -3.55 6.19 7.21
C SER A 128 -2.51 5.55 6.31
N ASP A 129 -1.68 6.38 5.72
CA ASP A 129 -0.49 6.01 4.96
C ASP A 129 0.82 6.42 5.66
N VAL A 130 0.72 6.82 6.93
CA VAL A 130 1.86 7.32 7.72
C VAL A 130 2.71 6.15 8.21
N THR A 131 3.86 5.94 7.58
CA THR A 131 4.78 4.82 7.91
C THR A 131 5.21 4.79 9.37
N GLN A 132 5.29 5.95 10.05
CA GLN A 132 5.77 6.06 11.45
C GLN A 132 4.93 5.29 12.47
N ILE A 133 3.67 5.03 12.18
CA ILE A 133 2.79 4.27 13.09
C ILE A 133 2.64 2.79 12.72
N TYR A 134 3.22 2.36 11.57
CA TYR A 134 3.05 0.99 11.05
C TYR A 134 3.48 -0.08 12.08
N GLU A 135 4.70 0.02 12.60
CA GLU A 135 5.24 -1.00 13.50
C GLU A 135 4.41 -1.15 14.79
N THR A 136 3.91 -0.05 15.33
CA THR A 136 3.12 -0.07 16.56
C THR A 136 1.73 -0.63 16.34
N THR A 137 1.09 -0.31 15.22
CA THR A 137 -0.29 -0.71 14.92
C THR A 137 -0.39 -2.14 14.42
N MET A 138 0.57 -2.59 13.59
CA MET A 138 0.54 -3.93 12.98
C MET A 138 1.16 -5.04 13.84
N ARG A 139 1.60 -4.71 15.06
CA ARG A 139 2.28 -5.66 15.94
C ARG A 139 1.46 -6.90 16.32
N LYS A 140 0.14 -6.77 16.38
CA LYS A 140 -0.78 -7.85 16.74
C LYS A 140 -1.52 -8.45 15.56
N GLU A 141 -1.19 -8.04 14.34
CA GLU A 141 -1.82 -8.55 13.13
C GLU A 141 -1.01 -9.71 12.53
N VAL A 142 -1.72 -10.69 11.96
CA VAL A 142 -1.09 -11.70 11.10
C VAL A 142 -0.70 -11.03 9.79
N LEU A 143 0.55 -11.24 9.37
CA LEU A 143 1.16 -10.56 8.23
C LEU A 143 1.52 -11.56 7.12
N PHE A 144 1.36 -11.15 5.85
CA PHE A 144 1.78 -11.92 4.68
C PHE A 144 3.29 -12.17 4.66
N ALA A 145 4.08 -11.18 5.08
CA ALA A 145 5.53 -11.28 5.16
C ALA A 145 6.03 -12.20 6.30
N ASN A 146 5.14 -12.69 7.18
CA ASN A 146 5.48 -13.43 8.40
C ASN A 146 6.52 -12.70 9.27
N ARG A 147 6.64 -11.39 9.09
CA ARG A 147 7.62 -10.55 9.77
C ARG A 147 7.12 -9.11 9.85
N LEU A 148 7.19 -8.54 11.03
CA LEU A 148 6.93 -7.13 11.23
C LEU A 148 8.18 -6.32 10.83
N TYR A 149 8.06 -5.54 9.77
CA TYR A 149 9.09 -4.60 9.36
C TYR A 149 8.95 -3.28 10.13
N SER A 150 10.07 -2.56 10.28
CA SER A 150 10.06 -1.24 10.93
C SER A 150 9.53 -0.15 10.01
N ASP A 151 9.08 0.95 10.61
CA ASP A 151 8.66 2.17 9.90
C ASP A 151 9.73 2.66 8.91
N SER A 152 10.99 2.68 9.36
CA SER A 152 12.12 3.08 8.53
C SER A 152 12.38 2.13 7.35
N TRP A 153 12.04 0.85 7.48
CA TRP A 153 12.12 -0.10 6.40
C TRP A 153 11.10 0.22 5.30
N TYR A 154 9.83 0.47 5.68
CA TYR A 154 8.79 0.83 4.72
C TYR A 154 9.09 2.15 4.01
N SER A 155 9.59 3.14 4.72
CA SER A 155 10.03 4.40 4.10
C SER A 155 11.09 4.19 3.02
N LYS A 156 12.07 3.29 3.27
CA LYS A 156 13.09 2.92 2.27
C LYS A 156 12.53 2.05 1.17
N PHE A 157 11.64 1.14 1.50
CA PHE A 157 10.98 0.23 0.56
C PHE A 157 10.26 1.01 -0.53
N PHE A 158 9.36 1.93 -0.15
CA PHE A 158 8.63 2.75 -1.12
C PHE A 158 9.52 3.72 -1.89
N SER A 159 10.57 4.26 -1.27
CA SER A 159 11.41 5.26 -1.93
C SER A 159 12.51 4.69 -2.81
N LYS A 160 12.89 3.41 -2.66
CA LYS A 160 14.10 2.87 -3.29
C LYS A 160 13.94 1.48 -3.92
N GLN A 161 12.94 0.70 -3.52
CA GLN A 161 12.82 -0.70 -3.92
C GLN A 161 11.73 -0.93 -4.96
N LEU A 162 10.78 -0.01 -5.08
CA LEU A 162 9.73 -0.06 -6.08
C LEU A 162 10.06 0.91 -7.20
N SER A 163 10.02 0.44 -8.44
CA SER A 163 10.27 1.25 -9.63
C SER A 163 8.97 1.70 -10.30
N GLU A 164 9.04 2.79 -11.06
CA GLU A 164 7.93 3.29 -11.85
C GLU A 164 7.52 2.30 -12.94
N ASP A 165 8.49 1.61 -13.54
CA ASP A 165 8.25 0.55 -14.52
C ASP A 165 7.44 -0.61 -13.94
N GLN A 166 7.71 -1.01 -12.70
CA GLN A 166 6.92 -2.05 -12.01
C GLN A 166 5.48 -1.59 -11.76
N HIS A 167 5.28 -0.33 -11.37
CA HIS A 167 3.92 0.23 -11.22
C HIS A 167 3.18 0.30 -12.56
N HIS A 168 3.88 0.67 -13.62
CA HIS A 168 3.30 0.67 -14.96
C HIS A 168 2.94 -0.75 -15.42
N LEU A 169 3.83 -1.72 -15.21
CA LEU A 169 3.60 -3.11 -15.53
C LEU A 169 2.41 -3.69 -14.73
N LEU A 170 2.28 -3.34 -13.44
CA LEU A 170 1.14 -3.76 -12.63
C LEU A 170 -0.18 -3.28 -13.23
N ARG A 171 -0.26 -2.03 -13.68
CA ARG A 171 -1.48 -1.51 -14.33
C ARG A 171 -1.80 -2.26 -15.62
N ILE A 172 -0.80 -2.51 -16.47
CA ILE A 172 -0.97 -3.28 -17.71
C ILE A 172 -1.49 -4.68 -17.39
N ARG A 173 -0.77 -5.42 -16.55
CA ARG A 173 -1.11 -6.81 -16.18
C ARG A 173 -2.48 -6.91 -15.52
N TRP A 174 -2.84 -5.92 -14.73
CA TRP A 174 -4.16 -5.87 -14.10
C TRP A 174 -5.27 -5.72 -15.13
N VAL A 175 -5.15 -4.79 -16.08
CA VAL A 175 -6.16 -4.61 -17.15
C VAL A 175 -6.20 -5.84 -18.06
N GLU A 176 -5.07 -6.40 -18.47
CA GLU A 176 -5.01 -7.66 -19.23
C GLU A 176 -5.74 -8.80 -18.50
N HIS A 177 -5.48 -8.95 -17.20
CA HIS A 177 -6.15 -9.94 -16.36
C HIS A 177 -7.67 -9.73 -16.31
N LEU A 178 -8.16 -8.50 -16.24
CA LEU A 178 -9.60 -8.21 -16.30
C LEU A 178 -10.20 -8.64 -17.64
N VAL A 179 -9.53 -8.37 -18.77
CA VAL A 179 -9.96 -8.78 -20.10
C VAL A 179 -10.00 -10.30 -20.23
N GLU A 180 -8.95 -10.99 -19.79
CA GLU A 180 -8.86 -12.46 -19.82
C GLU A 180 -9.95 -13.11 -18.96
N ASN A 181 -10.38 -12.44 -17.89
CA ASN A 181 -11.47 -12.89 -17.02
C ASN A 181 -12.85 -12.34 -17.40
N GLY A 182 -12.99 -11.91 -18.66
CA GLY A 182 -14.30 -11.67 -19.27
C GLY A 182 -14.78 -10.22 -19.24
N LEU A 183 -13.95 -9.25 -18.88
CA LEU A 183 -14.31 -7.84 -19.02
C LEU A 183 -14.23 -7.44 -20.50
N LYS A 184 -15.38 -7.45 -21.19
CA LYS A 184 -15.49 -7.12 -22.63
C LYS A 184 -15.93 -5.69 -22.85
N SER A 185 -16.94 -5.25 -22.10
CA SER A 185 -17.45 -3.87 -22.16
C SER A 185 -17.64 -3.32 -20.74
N VAL A 186 -17.54 -2.01 -20.58
CA VAL A 186 -17.60 -1.38 -19.26
C VAL A 186 -18.05 0.08 -19.33
N TRP A 187 -18.87 0.47 -18.34
CA TRP A 187 -19.05 1.86 -17.94
C TRP A 187 -18.04 2.19 -16.86
N ILE A 188 -17.24 3.22 -17.04
CA ILE A 188 -16.16 3.57 -16.13
C ILE A 188 -16.52 4.81 -15.33
N GLY A 189 -16.60 4.67 -14.00
CA GLY A 189 -16.60 5.79 -13.07
C GLY A 189 -15.17 6.29 -12.87
N ILE A 190 -14.93 7.59 -13.08
CA ILE A 190 -13.60 8.19 -12.91
C ILE A 190 -13.68 9.34 -11.93
N ASP A 191 -12.80 9.31 -10.93
CA ASP A 191 -12.64 10.38 -9.95
C ASP A 191 -11.17 10.70 -9.74
N GLY A 192 -10.88 12.00 -9.61
CA GLY A 192 -9.55 12.54 -9.34
C GLY A 192 -9.45 13.10 -7.93
N SER A 193 -8.30 12.92 -7.31
CA SER A 193 -8.00 13.49 -6.01
C SER A 193 -6.54 13.87 -5.90
N ASN A 194 -6.17 14.51 -4.79
CA ASN A 194 -4.77 14.78 -4.49
C ASN A 194 -4.53 14.74 -2.98
N ASN A 195 -3.28 14.48 -2.62
CA ASN A 195 -2.81 14.54 -1.24
C ASN A 195 -1.69 15.56 -1.10
N ASP A 196 -1.67 16.26 0.03
CA ASP A 196 -0.54 17.10 0.41
C ASP A 196 0.73 16.25 0.49
N CYS A 197 1.82 16.73 -0.08
CA CYS A 197 3.08 16.00 -0.11
C CYS A 197 4.23 16.95 0.27
N GLU A 198 4.87 16.68 1.40
CA GLU A 198 6.03 17.44 1.88
C GLU A 198 7.38 16.84 1.45
N ALA A 199 7.37 15.85 0.56
CA ALA A 199 8.58 15.18 0.09
C ALA A 199 9.42 16.09 -0.82
N ARG A 200 10.48 16.65 -0.27
CA ARG A 200 11.37 17.62 -0.96
C ARG A 200 12.04 17.10 -2.25
N LYS A 201 12.12 15.79 -2.42
CA LYS A 201 12.79 15.14 -3.56
C LYS A 201 11.84 14.44 -4.52
N SER A 202 10.54 14.54 -4.30
CA SER A 202 9.56 13.93 -5.21
C SER A 202 9.35 14.84 -6.43
N PHE A 203 9.55 14.30 -7.62
CA PHE A 203 9.24 15.03 -8.86
C PHE A 203 7.73 15.20 -9.09
N LEU A 204 6.91 14.35 -8.45
CA LEU A 204 5.44 14.43 -8.49
C LEU A 204 4.87 15.51 -7.56
N ALA A 205 5.60 15.89 -6.50
CA ALA A 205 5.16 16.90 -5.55
C ALA A 205 5.33 18.30 -6.14
N LYS A 206 4.25 18.86 -6.62
CA LYS A 206 4.19 20.21 -7.23
C LYS A 206 3.08 21.05 -6.63
N PHE A 207 3.20 22.36 -6.77
CA PHE A 207 2.10 23.27 -6.44
C PHE A 207 0.96 23.06 -7.44
N GLY A 208 -0.26 22.97 -6.92
CA GLY A 208 -1.47 22.76 -7.70
C GLY A 208 -2.69 23.24 -6.93
N PHE A 209 -3.80 22.51 -7.04
CA PHE A 209 -5.05 22.84 -6.35
C PHE A 209 -5.31 21.85 -5.21
N PRO A 210 -4.72 22.09 -4.00
CA PRO A 210 -4.84 21.16 -2.88
C PRO A 210 -6.28 21.04 -2.39
N LYS A 211 -6.80 19.84 -2.27
CA LYS A 211 -8.12 19.57 -1.63
C LYS A 211 -8.13 19.94 -0.15
N SER A 212 -6.97 20.02 0.50
CA SER A 212 -6.81 20.55 1.86
C SER A 212 -6.99 22.06 1.98
N HIS A 213 -7.15 22.78 0.84
CA HIS A 213 -7.15 24.24 0.74
C HIS A 213 -5.87 24.92 1.24
N ASN A 214 -4.81 24.20 1.52
CA ASN A 214 -3.53 24.76 1.93
C ASN A 214 -2.64 25.06 0.71
N LYS A 215 -2.80 26.26 0.16
CA LYS A 215 -2.08 26.71 -1.04
C LYS A 215 -0.55 26.77 -0.91
N ASN A 216 -0.03 26.65 0.32
CA ASN A 216 1.42 26.66 0.58
C ASN A 216 2.05 25.26 0.51
N LYS A 217 1.27 24.21 0.26
CA LYS A 217 1.77 22.84 0.16
C LYS A 217 1.81 22.37 -1.28
N THR A 218 2.81 21.57 -1.58
CA THR A 218 2.84 20.77 -2.81
C THR A 218 1.90 19.59 -2.66
N VAL A 219 1.33 19.12 -3.77
CA VAL A 219 0.42 17.99 -3.83
C VAL A 219 0.89 16.96 -4.86
N VAL A 220 0.42 15.74 -4.70
CA VAL A 220 0.51 14.67 -5.71
C VAL A 220 -0.92 14.32 -6.11
N GLY A 221 -1.20 14.36 -7.41
CA GLY A 221 -2.50 13.99 -7.97
C GLY A 221 -2.60 12.48 -8.19
N TYR A 222 -3.81 11.95 -8.02
CA TYR A 222 -4.14 10.57 -8.38
C TYR A 222 -5.56 10.49 -8.92
N MET A 223 -5.77 9.52 -9.79
CA MET A 223 -7.06 9.28 -10.45
C MET A 223 -7.34 7.80 -10.46
N TYR A 224 -8.58 7.42 -10.15
CA TYR A 224 -9.04 6.05 -10.18
C TYR A 224 -10.12 5.88 -11.26
N ALA A 225 -10.09 4.73 -11.92
CA ALA A 225 -11.12 4.27 -12.82
C ALA A 225 -11.69 2.95 -12.27
N VAL A 226 -13.00 2.91 -12.08
CA VAL A 226 -13.72 1.74 -11.57
C VAL A 226 -14.83 1.34 -12.54
N ASP A 227 -15.11 0.07 -12.65
CA ASP A 227 -16.33 -0.42 -13.30
C ASP A 227 -17.55 0.09 -12.52
N ALA A 228 -18.36 0.92 -13.13
CA ALA A 228 -19.48 1.58 -12.47
C ALA A 228 -20.58 0.61 -12.01
N LEU A 229 -20.67 -0.58 -12.62
CA LEU A 229 -21.65 -1.58 -12.26
C LEU A 229 -21.22 -2.44 -11.07
N THR A 230 -19.94 -2.84 -11.05
CA THR A 230 -19.43 -3.79 -10.05
C THR A 230 -18.60 -3.14 -8.94
N GLY A 231 -18.18 -1.88 -9.13
CA GLY A 231 -17.23 -1.20 -8.26
C GLY A 231 -15.80 -1.74 -8.36
N ARG A 232 -15.53 -2.66 -9.31
CA ARG A 232 -14.20 -3.26 -9.49
C ARG A 232 -13.21 -2.22 -10.00
N PRO A 233 -12.03 -2.07 -9.39
CA PRO A 233 -10.97 -1.21 -9.92
C PRO A 233 -10.55 -1.66 -11.31
N VAL A 234 -10.51 -0.73 -12.27
CA VAL A 234 -10.03 -0.97 -13.64
C VAL A 234 -8.58 -0.52 -13.78
N THR A 235 -8.29 0.71 -13.37
CA THR A 235 -6.92 1.21 -13.35
C THR A 235 -6.79 2.44 -12.43
N TYR A 236 -5.57 2.91 -12.25
CA TYR A 236 -5.28 4.15 -11.52
C TYR A 236 -4.11 4.89 -12.20
N PHE A 237 -4.04 6.19 -11.95
CA PHE A 237 -2.90 7.01 -12.34
C PHE A 237 -2.46 7.88 -11.17
N VAL A 238 -1.14 8.02 -11.02
CA VAL A 238 -0.52 9.02 -10.14
C VAL A 238 0.17 10.02 -11.04
N TYR A 239 -0.01 11.30 -10.76
CA TYR A 239 0.51 12.36 -11.60
C TYR A 239 0.99 13.56 -10.78
N ASP A 240 1.76 14.37 -11.43
CA ASP A 240 2.33 15.60 -10.90
C ASP A 240 1.23 16.56 -10.42
N GLY A 241 1.39 17.11 -9.24
CA GLY A 241 0.38 17.96 -8.61
C GLY A 241 0.04 19.23 -9.39
N SER A 242 0.84 19.63 -10.37
CA SER A 242 0.54 20.76 -11.28
C SER A 242 -0.31 20.36 -12.49
N VAL A 243 -0.48 19.06 -12.75
CA VAL A 243 -1.27 18.56 -13.87
C VAL A 243 -2.76 18.61 -13.54
N PRO A 244 -3.59 19.27 -14.35
CA PRO A 244 -5.03 19.26 -14.17
C PRO A 244 -5.65 17.88 -14.41
N ASP A 245 -6.74 17.57 -13.71
CA ASP A 245 -7.44 16.28 -13.80
C ASP A 245 -7.90 15.97 -15.23
N CYS A 246 -8.27 16.98 -16.02
CA CYS A 246 -8.64 16.79 -17.44
C CYS A 246 -7.48 16.24 -18.29
N GLN A 247 -6.24 16.66 -18.04
CA GLN A 247 -5.07 16.10 -18.74
C GLN A 247 -4.75 14.69 -18.26
N ALA A 248 -4.91 14.42 -16.96
CA ALA A 248 -4.75 13.08 -16.42
C ALA A 248 -5.80 12.12 -17.00
N PHE A 249 -7.04 12.58 -17.17
CA PHE A 249 -8.11 11.84 -17.84
C PHE A 249 -7.74 11.46 -19.29
N GLN A 250 -7.19 12.38 -20.07
CA GLN A 250 -6.75 12.09 -21.45
C GLN A 250 -5.68 10.99 -21.48
N LYS A 251 -4.71 11.04 -20.57
CA LYS A 251 -3.68 9.99 -20.46
C LYS A 251 -4.28 8.64 -20.06
N MET A 252 -5.26 8.64 -19.17
CA MET A 252 -5.98 7.42 -18.77
C MET A 252 -6.79 6.86 -19.94
N ALA A 253 -7.49 7.71 -20.68
CA ALA A 253 -8.24 7.33 -21.88
C ALA A 253 -7.32 6.68 -22.93
N THR A 254 -6.17 7.30 -23.21
CA THR A 254 -5.16 6.77 -24.13
C THR A 254 -4.62 5.41 -23.65
N PHE A 255 -4.34 5.27 -22.36
CA PHE A 255 -3.88 4.01 -21.78
C PHE A 255 -4.92 2.90 -21.95
N LEU A 256 -6.17 3.16 -21.60
CA LEU A 256 -7.26 2.18 -21.73
C LEU A 256 -7.57 1.82 -23.18
N GLY A 257 -7.43 2.74 -24.12
CA GLY A 257 -7.57 2.50 -25.54
C GLY A 257 -6.55 1.50 -26.12
N GLY A 258 -5.46 1.22 -25.39
CA GLY A 258 -4.48 0.18 -25.76
C GLY A 258 -4.94 -1.25 -25.48
N PHE A 259 -6.07 -1.47 -24.85
CA PHE A 259 -6.58 -2.79 -24.47
C PHE A 259 -7.84 -3.17 -25.25
N LYS A 260 -8.13 -4.47 -25.30
CA LYS A 260 -9.35 -5.01 -25.95
C LYS A 260 -10.57 -4.91 -25.02
N ILE A 261 -10.83 -3.71 -24.52
CA ILE A 261 -12.02 -3.39 -23.72
C ILE A 261 -12.84 -2.36 -24.48
N GLU A 262 -14.12 -2.62 -24.64
CA GLU A 262 -15.08 -1.63 -25.13
C GLU A 262 -15.51 -0.74 -23.97
N ILE A 263 -15.13 0.52 -24.00
CA ILE A 263 -15.61 1.51 -23.05
C ILE A 263 -16.92 2.07 -23.62
N GLU A 264 -18.06 1.62 -23.08
CA GLU A 264 -19.38 2.07 -23.51
C GLU A 264 -19.63 3.53 -23.12
N GLY A 265 -19.13 3.92 -21.94
CA GLY A 265 -19.28 5.27 -21.45
C GLY A 265 -18.51 5.55 -20.16
N VAL A 266 -18.53 6.81 -19.79
CA VAL A 266 -17.85 7.33 -18.61
C VAL A 266 -18.80 8.08 -17.69
N ILE A 267 -18.60 7.94 -16.38
CA ILE A 267 -19.31 8.69 -15.36
C ILE A 267 -18.29 9.61 -14.68
N LEU A 268 -18.54 10.90 -14.73
CA LEU A 268 -17.59 11.93 -14.31
C LEU A 268 -18.26 12.95 -13.40
N ASP A 269 -17.50 13.51 -12.47
CA ASP A 269 -17.97 14.62 -11.66
C ASP A 269 -17.93 15.96 -12.45
N ARG A 270 -18.48 17.02 -11.86
CA ARG A 270 -18.54 18.36 -12.48
C ARG A 270 -17.17 18.98 -12.77
N GLY A 271 -16.12 18.54 -12.11
CA GLY A 271 -14.75 19.05 -12.32
C GLY A 271 -14.18 18.68 -13.68
N PHE A 272 -14.77 17.67 -14.35
CA PHE A 272 -14.40 17.24 -15.70
C PHE A 272 -15.20 17.94 -16.81
N ALA A 273 -16.11 18.85 -16.51
CA ALA A 273 -16.95 19.52 -17.52
C ALA A 273 -16.17 20.63 -18.27
N VAL A 274 -15.12 20.22 -18.98
CA VAL A 274 -14.27 21.09 -19.81
C VAL A 274 -14.20 20.57 -21.25
N GLU A 275 -13.92 21.46 -22.21
CA GLU A 275 -13.94 21.13 -23.64
C GLU A 275 -13.02 19.95 -24.00
N GLU A 276 -11.85 19.88 -23.41
CA GLU A 276 -10.86 18.85 -23.67
C GLU A 276 -11.37 17.45 -23.30
N VAL A 277 -12.13 17.33 -22.22
CA VAL A 277 -12.75 16.06 -21.79
C VAL A 277 -13.85 15.65 -22.75
N PHE A 278 -14.75 16.59 -23.14
CA PHE A 278 -15.80 16.31 -24.11
C PHE A 278 -15.23 15.90 -25.48
N ARG A 279 -14.14 16.55 -25.91
CA ARG A 279 -13.43 16.16 -27.13
C ARG A 279 -12.90 14.72 -27.04
N THR A 280 -12.23 14.36 -25.96
CA THR A 280 -11.72 13.00 -25.73
C THR A 280 -12.86 11.97 -25.74
N ILE A 281 -13.99 12.26 -25.09
CA ILE A 281 -15.17 11.39 -25.08
C ILE A 281 -15.72 11.21 -26.50
N SER A 282 -15.86 12.31 -27.25
CA SER A 282 -16.36 12.29 -28.64
C SER A 282 -15.44 11.54 -29.62
N GLU A 283 -14.12 11.75 -29.52
CA GLU A 283 -13.12 11.06 -30.36
C GLU A 283 -13.12 9.55 -30.13
N ASN A 284 -13.46 9.10 -28.94
CA ASN A 284 -13.57 7.68 -28.59
C ASN A 284 -14.98 7.10 -28.78
N ASN A 285 -15.96 7.89 -29.22
CA ASN A 285 -17.37 7.52 -29.32
C ASN A 285 -17.97 6.97 -28.02
N TRP A 286 -17.52 7.46 -26.87
CA TRP A 286 -18.04 7.07 -25.58
C TRP A 286 -19.34 7.80 -25.25
N LYS A 287 -20.26 7.12 -24.59
CA LYS A 287 -21.36 7.77 -23.88
C LYS A 287 -20.84 8.40 -22.60
N TYR A 288 -21.57 9.33 -22.02
CA TYR A 288 -21.17 9.90 -20.73
C TYR A 288 -22.36 10.28 -19.85
N VAL A 289 -22.14 10.22 -18.57
CA VAL A 289 -22.98 10.85 -17.53
C VAL A 289 -22.06 11.78 -16.75
N MET A 290 -22.44 13.05 -16.69
CA MET A 290 -21.60 14.08 -16.05
C MET A 290 -22.47 15.07 -15.29
N MET A 291 -22.06 15.42 -14.08
CA MET A 291 -22.67 16.51 -13.35
C MET A 291 -22.24 17.86 -13.96
N LEU A 292 -23.20 18.72 -14.26
CA LEU A 292 -22.88 20.06 -14.73
C LEU A 292 -22.56 21.00 -13.57
N PRO A 293 -21.54 21.87 -13.72
CA PRO A 293 -21.32 22.97 -12.78
C PRO A 293 -22.54 23.90 -12.72
N SER A 294 -22.85 24.43 -11.56
CA SER A 294 -23.99 25.32 -11.35
C SER A 294 -23.88 26.69 -12.06
N ASP A 295 -22.67 27.05 -12.48
CA ASP A 295 -22.34 28.28 -13.20
C ASP A 295 -22.39 28.16 -14.73
N VAL A 296 -22.70 26.98 -15.24
CA VAL A 296 -22.90 26.77 -16.68
C VAL A 296 -24.12 27.57 -17.14
N LYS A 297 -23.89 28.40 -18.16
CA LYS A 297 -24.94 29.25 -18.75
C LYS A 297 -26.14 28.38 -19.18
N GLY A 298 -27.33 28.70 -18.69
CA GLY A 298 -28.54 27.95 -18.96
C GLY A 298 -28.89 26.87 -17.91
N HIS A 299 -27.99 26.51 -16.99
CA HIS A 299 -28.27 25.53 -15.94
C HIS A 299 -29.46 25.97 -15.07
N THR A 300 -29.49 27.25 -14.65
CA THR A 300 -30.58 27.80 -13.84
C THR A 300 -31.90 27.75 -14.61
N GLN A 301 -31.89 28.12 -15.90
CA GLN A 301 -33.09 28.08 -16.76
C GLN A 301 -33.61 26.66 -16.93
N MET A 302 -32.72 25.68 -17.17
CA MET A 302 -33.10 24.28 -17.21
C MET A 302 -33.69 23.81 -15.88
N MET A 303 -33.06 24.13 -14.77
CA MET A 303 -33.55 23.76 -13.44
C MET A 303 -34.93 24.38 -13.14
N GLU A 304 -35.16 25.62 -13.51
CA GLU A 304 -36.46 26.29 -13.36
C GLU A 304 -37.52 25.62 -14.27
N GLN A 305 -37.17 25.35 -15.51
CA GLN A 305 -38.10 24.75 -16.50
C GLN A 305 -38.51 23.33 -16.13
N TYR A 306 -37.61 22.53 -15.56
CA TYR A 306 -37.84 21.11 -15.29
C TYR A 306 -37.94 20.77 -13.81
N SER A 307 -37.83 21.74 -12.90
CA SER A 307 -37.79 21.52 -11.46
C SER A 307 -38.98 20.72 -10.91
N GLU A 308 -40.18 20.91 -11.47
CA GLU A 308 -41.39 20.19 -11.07
C GLU A 308 -41.50 18.80 -11.74
N THR A 309 -40.89 18.61 -12.89
CA THR A 309 -41.01 17.38 -13.68
C THR A 309 -39.90 16.36 -13.46
N ILE A 310 -38.69 16.82 -13.22
CA ILE A 310 -37.50 15.95 -13.03
C ILE A 310 -37.66 15.01 -11.83
N ARG A 311 -38.38 15.42 -10.78
CA ARG A 311 -38.52 14.63 -9.53
C ARG A 311 -39.56 13.53 -9.56
N TRP A 312 -40.52 13.56 -10.48
CA TRP A 312 -41.73 12.79 -10.36
C TRP A 312 -42.19 12.05 -11.60
N LYS A 313 -41.57 12.25 -12.74
CA LYS A 313 -41.95 11.56 -13.99
C LYS A 313 -40.98 10.42 -14.31
N SER A 314 -41.54 9.23 -14.47
CA SER A 314 -40.79 8.02 -14.86
C SER A 314 -40.02 8.18 -16.17
N GLU A 315 -40.46 9.07 -17.06
CA GLU A 315 -39.81 9.42 -18.31
C GLU A 315 -38.42 10.09 -18.14
N HIS A 316 -38.09 10.55 -16.93
CA HIS A 316 -36.81 11.13 -16.56
C HIS A 316 -35.96 10.18 -15.68
N MET A 317 -36.49 8.99 -15.37
CA MET A 317 -35.73 7.95 -14.69
C MET A 317 -35.14 7.00 -15.75
N LEU A 318 -33.85 6.84 -15.73
CA LEU A 318 -33.18 5.81 -16.51
C LEU A 318 -33.47 4.47 -15.85
N ASP A 319 -34.01 3.50 -16.62
CA ASP A 319 -34.17 2.10 -16.20
C ASP A 319 -32.83 1.45 -15.87
#